data_b3a1503ef252611fe5221a3277952d33
#
_entry.id   b3a1503ef252611fe5221a3277952d33
#
_cell.length_a   1.000
_cell.length_b   1.000
_cell.length_c   1.000
_cell.angle_alpha   90.00
_cell.angle_beta   90.00
_cell.angle_gamma   90.00
#
_symmetry.space_group_name_H-M   'P 1'
#
loop_
_entity.id
_entity.type
_entity.pdbx_description
1 polymer ?
#
loop_
_entity_poly.entity_id
_entity_poly.type
_entity_poly.pdbx_seq_one_letter_code
_entity_poly.pdbx_strand_id
1 'polypeptide(L)'
;YKDEITYDDIERSKNLKEPGLDNVQRKWLQIATATGKEELLKDFETHINDGVYVDTDGLKQEMAKWKFPLHFIDFETSRSALPFYKGLRPYEQIAFQFSHDKVEMGADGEYKVTHQTQYINAKKGFFPNFEFVRQLKKAVGGDEGTIFRYWTHENSVLNDIREQLESSKE
;
A
#
# COMPACT_ATOMS: atom_id res chain seq x y z
N TYR A 1 14.85 29.73 -6.46
CA TYR A 1 15.10 28.74 -5.41
C TYR A 1 15.53 29.49 -4.17
N LYS A 2 14.91 29.26 -3.02
CA LYS A 2 15.38 29.76 -1.73
C LYS A 2 16.54 28.88 -1.30
N ASP A 3 17.66 29.48 -0.90
CA ASP A 3 18.84 28.77 -0.42
C ASP A 3 18.63 28.14 0.97
N GLU A 4 17.60 28.57 1.71
CA GLU A 4 17.15 27.99 2.98
C GLU A 4 15.64 27.89 3.02
N ILE A 5 15.14 26.73 3.47
CA ILE A 5 13.74 26.53 3.82
C ILE A 5 13.60 26.91 5.30
N THR A 6 12.76 27.89 5.58
CA THR A 6 12.51 28.37 6.94
C THR A 6 11.25 27.72 7.53
N TYR A 7 11.13 27.78 8.86
CA TYR A 7 9.92 27.31 9.59
C TYR A 7 8.65 27.99 9.06
N ASP A 8 8.72 29.29 8.76
CA ASP A 8 7.59 30.07 8.21
C ASP A 8 7.12 29.58 6.83
N ASP A 9 8.03 29.00 6.04
CA ASP A 9 7.68 28.43 4.74
C ASP A 9 6.82 27.17 4.90
N ILE A 10 6.90 26.51 6.05
CA ILE A 10 6.16 25.28 6.38
C ILE A 10 4.88 25.60 7.13
N GLU A 11 4.89 26.63 7.97
CA GLU A 11 3.71 27.07 8.70
C GLU A 11 2.56 27.49 7.77
N ARG A 12 2.87 27.93 6.56
CA ARG A 12 1.89 28.24 5.51
C ARG A 12 1.16 26.99 4.96
N SER A 13 1.66 25.82 5.23
CA SER A 13 1.02 24.55 4.81
C SER A 13 0.11 23.93 5.88
N LYS A 14 -0.21 24.64 6.96
CA LYS A 14 -1.05 24.20 8.09
C LYS A 14 -2.53 23.94 7.72
N ASN A 15 -2.78 23.20 6.66
CA ASN A 15 -4.03 22.45 6.55
C ASN A 15 -3.75 21.04 7.07
N LEU A 16 -3.70 20.92 8.39
CA LEU A 16 -3.68 19.61 9.07
C LEU A 16 -4.95 18.86 8.67
N LYS A 17 -4.81 18.00 7.68
CA LYS A 17 -5.79 16.94 7.45
C LYS A 17 -5.51 15.90 8.52
N GLU A 18 -6.33 15.86 9.53
CA GLU A 18 -6.32 14.74 10.45
C GLU A 18 -6.73 13.43 9.75
N PRO A 19 -6.10 12.29 10.11
CA PRO A 19 -4.99 12.13 11.04
C PRO A 19 -3.64 12.06 10.33
N GLY A 20 -2.63 12.65 10.94
CA GLY A 20 -1.23 12.51 10.57
C GLY A 20 -0.62 13.70 9.85
N LEU A 21 0.71 13.66 9.68
CA LEU A 21 1.48 14.72 9.04
C LEU A 21 1.33 14.67 7.52
N ASP A 22 1.21 15.83 6.88
CA ASP A 22 1.32 15.94 5.43
C ASP A 22 2.76 15.68 4.94
N ASN A 23 2.96 15.63 3.62
CA ASN A 23 4.27 15.34 3.05
C ASN A 23 5.33 16.40 3.38
N VAL A 24 4.94 17.67 3.54
CA VAL A 24 5.85 18.76 3.85
C VAL A 24 6.26 18.69 5.31
N GLN A 25 5.30 18.47 6.20
CA GLN A 25 5.52 18.30 7.63
C GLN A 25 6.43 17.10 7.93
N ARG A 26 6.22 15.95 7.23
CA ARG A 26 7.09 14.77 7.36
C ARG A 26 8.53 15.04 6.94
N LYS A 27 8.73 15.71 5.82
CA LYS A 27 10.07 16.08 5.35
C LYS A 27 10.76 17.04 6.32
N TRP A 28 10.01 17.98 6.86
CA TRP A 28 10.54 18.93 7.83
C TRP A 28 10.93 18.23 9.14
N LEU A 29 10.08 17.39 9.66
CA LEU A 29 10.38 16.59 10.84
C LEU A 29 11.66 15.78 10.66
N GLN A 30 11.84 15.12 9.49
CA GLN A 30 13.05 14.38 9.16
C GLN A 30 14.30 15.27 9.15
N ILE A 31 14.21 16.47 8.54
CA ILE A 31 15.31 17.43 8.49
C ILE A 31 15.65 17.93 9.91
N ALA A 32 14.65 18.35 10.68
CA ALA A 32 14.83 18.85 12.04
C ALA A 32 15.47 17.79 12.95
N THR A 33 15.02 16.56 12.87
CA THR A 33 15.58 15.42 13.61
C THR A 33 17.04 15.15 13.20
N ALA A 34 17.31 15.10 11.89
CA ALA A 34 18.65 14.84 11.38
C ALA A 34 19.67 15.95 11.69
N THR A 35 19.22 17.20 11.82
CA THR A 35 20.07 18.36 12.12
C THR A 35 20.18 18.69 13.60
N GLY A 36 19.45 17.95 14.48
CA GLY A 36 19.46 18.18 15.94
C GLY A 36 18.83 19.52 16.35
N LYS A 37 18.00 20.13 15.50
CA LYS A 37 17.28 21.37 15.82
C LYS A 37 16.01 21.06 16.62
N GLU A 38 16.20 20.68 17.87
CA GLU A 38 15.10 20.27 18.77
C GLU A 38 14.05 21.37 18.98
N GLU A 39 14.45 22.65 18.92
CA GLU A 39 13.52 23.77 19.04
C GLU A 39 12.43 23.78 17.96
N LEU A 40 12.69 23.17 16.80
CA LEU A 40 11.72 23.05 15.72
C LEU A 40 10.79 21.86 15.86
N LEU A 41 11.06 20.98 16.83
CA LEU A 41 10.28 19.78 17.10
C LEU A 41 9.23 19.98 18.21
N LYS A 42 9.16 21.16 18.84
CA LYS A 42 8.25 21.43 19.97
C LYS A 42 6.79 21.12 19.68
N ASP A 43 6.33 21.38 18.45
CA ASP A 43 4.95 21.08 18.07
C ASP A 43 4.69 19.56 17.90
N PHE A 44 5.75 18.74 17.93
CA PHE A 44 5.69 17.29 17.75
C PHE A 44 6.18 16.52 18.99
N GLU A 45 6.57 17.20 20.08
CA GLU A 45 7.20 16.59 21.26
C GLU A 45 6.38 15.44 21.87
N THR A 46 5.04 15.55 21.84
CA THR A 46 4.15 14.53 22.39
C THR A 46 4.17 13.21 21.62
N HIS A 47 4.70 13.22 20.40
CA HIS A 47 4.73 12.08 19.48
C HIS A 47 6.16 11.61 19.17
N ILE A 48 7.19 12.26 19.75
CA ILE A 48 8.59 11.88 19.55
C ILE A 48 9.11 11.14 20.77
N ASN A 49 9.60 9.94 20.55
CA ASN A 49 10.30 9.12 21.53
C ASN A 49 11.58 8.58 20.89
N ASP A 50 12.73 8.82 21.55
CA ASP A 50 14.07 8.41 21.10
C ASP A 50 14.36 8.77 19.62
N GLY A 51 13.96 9.98 19.20
CA GLY A 51 14.15 10.44 17.82
C GLY A 51 13.19 9.81 16.78
N VAL A 52 12.21 9.05 17.23
CA VAL A 52 11.18 8.46 16.39
C VAL A 52 9.83 9.15 16.60
N TYR A 53 9.25 9.68 15.54
CA TYR A 53 7.90 10.21 15.58
C TYR A 53 6.87 9.09 15.39
N VAL A 54 5.93 8.96 16.33
CA VAL A 54 4.81 8.01 16.23
C VAL A 54 3.52 8.70 16.70
N ASP A 55 2.57 8.88 15.80
CA ASP A 55 1.20 9.23 16.17
C ASP A 55 0.49 7.98 16.71
N THR A 56 0.70 7.73 17.99
CA THR A 56 0.20 6.52 18.66
C THR A 56 -1.32 6.46 18.68
N ASP A 57 -1.99 7.59 18.84
CA ASP A 57 -3.45 7.61 18.94
C ASP A 57 -4.09 7.44 17.57
N GLY A 58 -3.57 8.09 16.54
CA GLY A 58 -3.99 7.88 15.17
C GLY A 58 -3.75 6.44 14.70
N LEU A 59 -2.59 5.86 15.05
CA LEU A 59 -2.28 4.47 14.74
C LEU A 59 -3.27 3.50 15.42
N LYS A 60 -3.56 3.68 16.72
CA LYS A 60 -4.54 2.86 17.45
C LYS A 60 -5.94 2.96 16.84
N GLN A 61 -6.37 4.18 16.48
CA GLN A 61 -7.67 4.39 15.82
C GLN A 61 -7.75 3.68 14.47
N GLU A 62 -6.67 3.70 13.70
CA GLU A 62 -6.61 2.99 12.41
C GLU A 62 -6.63 1.47 12.62
N MET A 63 -5.81 0.95 13.54
CA MET A 63 -5.75 -0.49 13.85
C MET A 63 -7.07 -1.02 14.40
N ALA A 64 -7.84 -0.20 15.14
CA ALA A 64 -9.16 -0.59 15.65
C ALA A 64 -10.20 -0.88 14.55
N LYS A 65 -9.97 -0.41 13.33
CA LYS A 65 -10.83 -0.69 12.16
C LYS A 65 -10.52 -2.03 11.50
N TRP A 66 -9.36 -2.62 11.79
CA TRP A 66 -8.90 -3.84 11.14
C TRP A 66 -9.65 -5.05 11.67
N LYS A 67 -10.05 -5.90 10.74
CA LYS A 67 -10.72 -7.18 11.04
C LYS A 67 -9.76 -8.32 10.76
N PHE A 68 -9.57 -9.18 11.75
CA PHE A 68 -8.81 -10.41 11.55
C PHE A 68 -9.64 -11.48 10.81
N PRO A 69 -8.97 -12.34 10.02
CA PRO A 69 -7.53 -12.36 9.74
C PRO A 69 -7.10 -11.17 8.87
N LEU A 70 -5.82 -10.74 8.99
CA LEU A 70 -5.27 -9.72 8.13
C LEU A 70 -4.59 -10.39 6.93
N HIS A 71 -4.92 -9.93 5.73
CA HIS A 71 -4.37 -10.41 4.48
C HIS A 71 -3.40 -9.38 3.90
N PHE A 72 -2.21 -9.79 3.55
CA PHE A 72 -1.21 -8.98 2.89
C PHE A 72 -0.98 -9.54 1.49
N ILE A 73 -1.22 -8.73 0.47
CA ILE A 73 -1.08 -9.11 -0.93
C ILE A 73 -0.04 -8.25 -1.62
N ASP A 74 0.72 -8.87 -2.52
CA ASP A 74 1.70 -8.20 -3.36
C ASP A 74 1.67 -8.80 -4.77
N PHE A 75 1.75 -7.94 -5.82
CA PHE A 75 1.56 -8.33 -7.21
C PHE A 75 2.81 -8.10 -8.04
N GLU A 76 3.11 -9.07 -8.91
CA GLU A 76 4.07 -8.90 -9.99
C GLU A 76 3.36 -8.74 -11.33
N THR A 77 3.75 -7.71 -12.05
CA THR A 77 3.06 -7.26 -13.25
C THR A 77 4.01 -6.85 -14.35
N SER A 78 3.49 -6.72 -15.57
CA SER A 78 4.26 -6.25 -16.71
C SER A 78 3.44 -5.29 -17.59
N ARG A 79 4.11 -4.29 -18.14
CA ARG A 79 3.59 -3.38 -19.16
C ARG A 79 4.61 -3.30 -20.30
N SER A 80 4.41 -4.09 -21.35
CA SER A 80 5.33 -4.12 -22.48
C SER A 80 4.91 -3.19 -23.60
N ALA A 81 5.88 -2.52 -24.24
CA ALA A 81 5.65 -1.72 -25.44
C ALA A 81 5.18 -2.59 -26.62
N LEU A 82 5.69 -3.84 -26.70
CA LEU A 82 5.23 -4.84 -27.65
C LEU A 82 4.31 -5.83 -26.93
N PRO A 83 3.02 -5.88 -27.24
CA PRO A 83 2.08 -6.78 -26.59
C PRO A 83 2.49 -8.25 -26.74
N PHE A 84 2.49 -8.98 -25.61
CA PHE A 84 2.77 -10.43 -25.60
C PHE A 84 1.59 -11.27 -26.10
N TYR A 85 0.39 -10.69 -26.12
CA TYR A 85 -0.84 -11.39 -26.45
C TYR A 85 -1.61 -10.64 -27.54
N LYS A 86 -2.25 -11.39 -28.44
CA LYS A 86 -3.09 -10.82 -29.50
C LYS A 86 -4.27 -10.06 -28.88
N GLY A 87 -4.52 -8.85 -29.37
CA GLY A 87 -5.64 -8.00 -28.94
C GLY A 87 -5.29 -7.01 -27.84
N LEU A 88 -4.13 -7.13 -27.19
CA LEU A 88 -3.66 -6.12 -26.24
C LEU A 88 -3.09 -4.90 -26.94
N ARG A 89 -3.22 -3.77 -26.28
CA ARG A 89 -2.57 -2.50 -26.67
C ARG A 89 -1.14 -2.43 -26.10
N PRO A 90 -0.25 -1.62 -26.72
CA PRO A 90 1.02 -1.27 -26.10
C PRO A 90 0.83 -0.76 -24.67
N TYR A 91 1.69 -1.22 -23.76
CA TYR A 91 1.68 -0.86 -22.31
C TYR A 91 0.42 -1.28 -21.56
N GLU A 92 -0.40 -2.16 -22.11
CA GLU A 92 -1.56 -2.70 -21.40
C GLU A 92 -1.12 -3.63 -20.26
N GLN A 93 -1.83 -3.55 -19.14
CA GLN A 93 -1.46 -4.22 -17.90
C GLN A 93 -1.60 -5.74 -17.98
N ILE A 94 -0.54 -6.43 -17.58
CA ILE A 94 -0.52 -7.88 -17.40
C ILE A 94 -0.16 -8.17 -15.93
N ALA A 95 -1.00 -8.89 -15.22
CA ALA A 95 -0.75 -9.40 -13.88
C ALA A 95 -0.55 -10.91 -13.96
N PHE A 96 0.61 -11.40 -13.54
CA PHE A 96 0.97 -12.80 -13.72
C PHE A 96 1.35 -13.52 -12.44
N GLN A 97 1.58 -12.80 -11.34
CA GLN A 97 1.93 -13.37 -10.04
C GLN A 97 1.32 -12.55 -8.91
N PHE A 98 0.94 -13.25 -7.84
CA PHE A 98 0.74 -12.63 -6.52
C PHE A 98 1.33 -13.53 -5.43
N SER A 99 1.71 -12.90 -4.31
CA SER A 99 1.92 -13.53 -3.02
C SER A 99 0.82 -13.09 -2.04
N HIS A 100 0.51 -13.96 -1.08
CA HIS A 100 -0.50 -13.72 -0.07
C HIS A 100 -0.04 -14.28 1.27
N ASP A 101 0.21 -13.38 2.20
CA ASP A 101 0.50 -13.69 3.59
C ASP A 101 -0.71 -13.36 4.48
N LYS A 102 -0.90 -14.14 5.54
CA LYS A 102 -2.01 -13.99 6.47
C LYS A 102 -1.51 -13.86 7.90
N VAL A 103 -2.11 -12.93 8.65
CA VAL A 103 -1.89 -12.78 10.09
C VAL A 103 -3.19 -13.12 10.82
N GLU A 104 -3.12 -14.09 11.69
CA GLU A 104 -4.21 -14.50 12.56
C GLU A 104 -3.89 -14.15 14.01
N MET A 105 -4.91 -13.83 14.80
CA MET A 105 -4.77 -13.66 16.24
C MET A 105 -5.14 -14.96 16.92
N GLY A 106 -4.20 -15.54 17.66
CA GLY A 106 -4.43 -16.72 18.46
C GLY A 106 -5.31 -16.44 19.69
N ALA A 107 -5.86 -17.49 20.27
CA ALA A 107 -6.64 -17.39 21.52
C ALA A 107 -5.82 -16.89 22.71
N ASP A 108 -4.51 -17.00 22.66
CA ASP A 108 -3.52 -16.50 23.60
C ASP A 108 -3.16 -15.01 23.38
N GLY A 109 -3.72 -14.39 22.34
CA GLY A 109 -3.43 -13.00 21.96
C GLY A 109 -2.16 -12.83 21.10
N GLU A 110 -1.47 -13.93 20.78
CA GLU A 110 -0.27 -13.90 19.95
C GLU A 110 -0.63 -13.88 18.47
N TYR A 111 0.21 -13.20 17.66
CA TYR A 111 0.04 -13.11 16.22
C TYR A 111 0.76 -14.26 15.52
N LYS A 112 0.04 -14.97 14.69
CA LYS A 112 0.60 -15.99 13.81
C LYS A 112 0.64 -15.50 12.38
N VAL A 113 1.84 -15.36 11.83
CA VAL A 113 2.08 -15.00 10.42
C VAL A 113 2.31 -16.26 9.61
N THR A 114 1.58 -16.42 8.51
CA THR A 114 1.73 -17.56 7.59
C THR A 114 1.77 -17.09 6.15
N HIS A 115 2.72 -17.64 5.36
CA HIS A 115 2.61 -17.56 3.91
C HIS A 115 1.47 -18.48 3.47
N GLN A 116 0.33 -17.88 3.12
CA GLN A 116 -0.93 -18.62 2.93
C GLN A 116 -1.01 -19.22 1.54
N THR A 117 -0.69 -18.44 0.50
CA THR A 117 -0.74 -18.91 -0.88
C THR A 117 0.03 -17.99 -1.82
N GLN A 118 0.34 -18.53 -2.97
CA GLN A 118 0.97 -17.79 -4.07
C GLN A 118 0.41 -18.30 -5.40
N TYR A 119 0.45 -17.47 -6.41
CA TYR A 119 0.08 -17.80 -7.76
C TYR A 119 1.09 -17.24 -8.73
N ILE A 120 1.45 -18.00 -9.74
CA ILE A 120 2.24 -17.54 -10.88
C ILE A 120 1.75 -18.18 -12.15
N ASN A 121 1.58 -17.40 -13.20
CA ASN A 121 1.27 -17.90 -14.53
C ASN A 121 2.10 -17.16 -15.60
N ALA A 122 3.17 -17.79 -16.02
CA ALA A 122 4.05 -17.33 -17.10
C ALA A 122 3.93 -18.25 -18.34
N LYS A 123 2.81 -18.97 -18.51
CA LYS A 123 2.61 -19.89 -19.62
C LYS A 123 2.50 -19.14 -20.94
N LYS A 124 3.39 -19.47 -21.89
CA LYS A 124 3.41 -18.88 -23.22
C LYS A 124 2.06 -19.05 -23.93
N GLY A 125 1.53 -17.95 -24.47
CA GLY A 125 0.27 -17.95 -25.22
C GLY A 125 -1.01 -17.96 -24.36
N PHE A 126 -0.88 -17.93 -23.04
CA PHE A 126 -2.01 -17.86 -22.13
C PHE A 126 -2.07 -16.48 -21.45
N PHE A 127 -3.13 -15.71 -21.73
CA PHE A 127 -3.34 -14.41 -21.09
C PHE A 127 -3.70 -14.56 -19.61
N PRO A 128 -2.88 -14.10 -18.67
CA PRO A 128 -2.99 -14.52 -17.28
C PRO A 128 -4.05 -13.77 -16.45
N ASN A 129 -4.44 -12.54 -16.82
CA ASN A 129 -5.18 -11.62 -15.98
C ASN A 129 -6.48 -12.18 -15.39
N PHE A 130 -7.27 -12.88 -16.19
CA PHE A 130 -8.57 -13.35 -15.75
C PHE A 130 -8.45 -14.53 -14.77
N GLU A 131 -7.47 -15.40 -15.00
CA GLU A 131 -7.18 -16.49 -14.08
C GLU A 131 -6.50 -15.95 -12.81
N PHE A 132 -5.63 -14.96 -12.93
CA PHE A 132 -5.03 -14.25 -11.80
C PHE A 132 -6.11 -13.75 -10.82
N VAL A 133 -7.13 -13.04 -11.32
CA VAL A 133 -8.21 -12.52 -10.45
C VAL A 133 -9.05 -13.65 -9.85
N ARG A 134 -9.30 -14.74 -10.58
CA ARG A 134 -10.01 -15.91 -10.01
C ARG A 134 -9.24 -16.54 -8.86
N GLN A 135 -7.93 -16.72 -9.02
CA GLN A 135 -7.08 -17.28 -7.97
C GLN A 135 -6.93 -16.31 -6.79
N LEU A 136 -6.78 -15.01 -7.04
CA LEU A 136 -6.75 -14.02 -5.98
C LEU A 136 -8.06 -14.01 -5.18
N LYS A 137 -9.22 -13.97 -5.86
CA LYS A 137 -10.54 -14.05 -5.20
C LYS A 137 -10.67 -15.30 -4.34
N LYS A 138 -10.18 -16.45 -4.82
CA LYS A 138 -10.17 -17.70 -4.05
C LYS A 138 -9.26 -17.60 -2.82
N ALA A 139 -8.13 -16.91 -2.94
CA ALA A 139 -7.14 -16.77 -1.87
C ALA A 139 -7.65 -15.90 -0.71
N VAL A 140 -8.32 -14.77 -1.02
CA VAL A 140 -8.71 -13.76 -0.01
C VAL A 140 -10.22 -13.69 0.23
N GLY A 141 -11.04 -14.45 -0.50
CA GLY A 141 -12.50 -14.35 -0.44
C GLY A 141 -13.17 -15.32 0.53
N GLY A 142 -12.41 -16.00 1.40
CA GLY A 142 -12.94 -16.99 2.34
C GLY A 142 -13.49 -16.41 3.65
N ASP A 143 -13.22 -15.17 3.95
CA ASP A 143 -13.60 -14.48 5.17
C ASP A 143 -13.78 -12.96 4.93
N GLU A 144 -14.04 -12.21 6.00
CA GLU A 144 -14.21 -10.73 5.98
C GLU A 144 -12.98 -10.00 6.54
N GLY A 145 -11.82 -10.63 6.52
CA GLY A 145 -10.58 -10.05 7.00
C GLY A 145 -10.17 -8.80 6.23
N THR A 146 -9.38 -7.96 6.88
CA THR A 146 -8.85 -6.75 6.23
C THR A 146 -7.76 -7.12 5.26
N ILE A 147 -7.86 -6.63 4.00
CA ILE A 147 -6.85 -6.85 2.96
C ILE A 147 -5.96 -5.62 2.86
N PHE A 148 -4.66 -5.83 3.05
CA PHE A 148 -3.62 -4.81 2.93
C PHE A 148 -2.88 -4.94 1.61
N ARG A 149 -2.54 -3.79 1.05
CA ARG A 149 -1.65 -3.60 -0.09
C ARG A 149 -0.66 -2.49 0.22
N TYR A 150 0.50 -2.51 -0.40
CA TYR A 150 1.54 -1.54 -0.05
C TYR A 150 1.25 -0.12 -0.53
N TRP A 151 0.72 0.07 -1.73
CA TRP A 151 0.44 1.40 -2.32
C TRP A 151 -0.82 1.34 -3.17
N THR A 152 -0.90 2.11 -4.22
CA THR A 152 -2.05 2.14 -5.13
C THR A 152 -1.94 1.12 -6.27
N HIS A 153 -0.79 0.46 -6.42
CA HIS A 153 -0.47 -0.40 -7.57
C HIS A 153 -1.49 -1.54 -7.74
N GLU A 154 -1.71 -2.34 -6.71
CA GLU A 154 -2.62 -3.49 -6.77
C GLU A 154 -4.05 -3.07 -7.15
N ASN A 155 -4.51 -1.94 -6.60
CA ASN A 155 -5.83 -1.41 -6.91
C ASN A 155 -5.93 -0.93 -8.38
N SER A 156 -4.87 -0.30 -8.89
CA SER A 156 -4.81 0.12 -10.30
C SER A 156 -4.83 -1.09 -11.22
N VAL A 157 -4.05 -2.13 -10.92
CA VAL A 157 -4.02 -3.39 -11.66
C VAL A 157 -5.39 -4.05 -11.69
N LEU A 158 -6.08 -4.13 -10.56
CA LEU A 158 -7.43 -4.74 -10.50
C LEU A 158 -8.47 -3.92 -11.28
N ASN A 159 -8.36 -2.60 -11.29
CA ASN A 159 -9.21 -1.75 -12.11
C ASN A 159 -8.94 -1.95 -13.61
N ASP A 160 -7.67 -1.98 -14.02
CA ASP A 160 -7.29 -2.26 -15.41
C ASP A 160 -7.85 -3.63 -15.88
N ILE A 161 -7.75 -4.67 -15.02
CA ILE A 161 -8.30 -6.00 -15.33
C ILE A 161 -9.83 -5.99 -15.41
N ARG A 162 -10.49 -5.21 -14.55
CA ARG A 162 -11.95 -5.04 -14.61
C ARG A 162 -12.37 -4.45 -15.95
N GLU A 163 -11.70 -3.40 -16.42
CA GLU A 163 -11.97 -2.78 -17.72
C GLU A 163 -11.73 -3.76 -18.88
N GLN A 164 -10.67 -4.58 -18.81
CA GLN A 164 -10.42 -5.64 -19.79
C GLN A 164 -11.54 -6.70 -19.80
N LEU A 165 -12.07 -7.08 -18.64
CA LEU A 165 -13.18 -8.02 -18.53
C LEU A 165 -14.49 -7.45 -19.11
N GLU A 166 -14.74 -6.18 -18.87
CA GLU A 166 -15.93 -5.48 -19.37
C GLU A 166 -15.87 -5.37 -20.91
N SER A 167 -14.72 -4.98 -21.46
CA SER A 167 -14.52 -4.88 -22.91
C SER A 167 -14.49 -6.23 -23.64
N SER A 168 -14.20 -7.32 -22.93
CA SER A 168 -14.20 -8.67 -23.53
C SER A 168 -15.59 -9.31 -23.67
N LYS A 169 -16.63 -8.67 -23.11
CA LYS A 169 -18.02 -9.13 -23.15
C LYS A 169 -18.84 -8.52 -24.31
N GLU A 170 -18.25 -7.57 -25.02
CA GLU A 170 -18.79 -7.00 -26.25
C GLU A 170 -18.27 -7.80 -27.46
#